data_7aac36e734266d9156a99377124ca523
#
_entry.id   7aac36e734266d9156a99377124ca523
#
_cell.length_a   1.000
_cell.length_b   1.000
_cell.length_c   1.000
_cell.angle_alpha   90.00
_cell.angle_beta   90.00
_cell.angle_gamma   90.00
#
_symmetry.space_group_name_H-M   'P 1'
#
loop_
_entity.id
_entity.type
_entity.pdbx_description
1 polymer ?
#
loop_
_entity_poly.entity_id
_entity_poly.type
_entity_poly.pdbx_seq_one_letter_code
_entity_poly.pdbx_strand_id
1 'polypeptide(L)'
;MGFKTGDFPPVDVDTFLDKPLFERTKALALHWVQFGFGSPKMIPTTYVLKLVFLYLLAGTALITWTSGVGPFWDVAGWWNEPVVYQKLVLWTVLLEAIGLAGSWGPIAGKFKPMTGGVLFWARPGTIRLRPWKAVPGTGGDTRTVFDVVIYLGFLASLLLAIVLPGVPSESLSAVLPDNTSGLVAPWLMIAPVVLLVLCGLRDKTIFLASRGEQYLPAMVFFGVLPFVDMIVAAKLLICAVWIGAGVSKFGRHFTNVIPPMISNSPCVPSKWLKRAHYRDFPRDIRPSRFATFMAHVGGTTVEIITPLVLLFSTNYWLTLAGVVLMVVFHLFITSTFPLAVPLEWNLLFGYLAVFLFLGFPNQDGFGIADMSSPVLTVAIIAALAFFPALGNLRPDLVSFLPSMRQYAGNWASALWTFTPGAEEKLNTISPRPSRNQVDQLQALGYPAAVAEITMQQTIAWRSMHSQGRGLFSVLAARLDDLDRRTVREAEFACNSLIGFNFGEGHLHGLDLIEAVQKRVGFAPGEFVVCWVESQAIHSKVQHYQLIDAALGVIERGHWTVADAVNEQPWLPNGPIPLTVTWRAPQPAGETAPGQPVAP
;
A
#
# COMPACT_ATOMS: atom_id res chain seq x y z
N MET A 1 17.97 1.26 26.74
CA MET A 1 17.61 -0.15 26.46
C MET A 1 16.45 -0.16 25.50
N GLY A 2 16.66 -0.60 24.28
CA GLY A 2 15.58 -0.76 23.31
C GLY A 2 14.60 -1.83 23.79
N PHE A 3 13.31 -1.69 23.45
CA PHE A 3 12.33 -2.74 23.68
C PHE A 3 12.75 -3.98 22.88
N LYS A 4 13.37 -4.96 23.56
CA LYS A 4 13.70 -6.24 22.94
C LYS A 4 12.42 -6.88 22.45
N THR A 5 12.38 -7.27 21.18
CA THR A 5 11.29 -8.10 20.69
C THR A 5 11.54 -9.51 21.20
N GLY A 6 10.58 -10.12 21.89
CA GLY A 6 10.65 -11.53 22.24
C GLY A 6 10.61 -12.47 21.03
N ASP A 7 10.40 -11.91 19.84
CA ASP A 7 10.16 -12.62 18.58
C ASP A 7 11.29 -12.39 17.56
N PHE A 8 12.45 -11.88 17.98
CA PHE A 8 13.64 -11.81 17.11
C PHE A 8 14.09 -13.24 16.73
N PRO A 9 14.48 -13.47 15.47
CA PRO A 9 14.91 -14.78 15.03
C PRO A 9 16.03 -15.35 15.93
N PRO A 10 15.94 -16.62 16.35
CA PRO A 10 16.94 -17.27 17.20
C PRO A 10 18.16 -17.68 16.37
N VAL A 11 18.88 -16.70 15.84
CA VAL A 11 20.07 -16.89 15.01
C VAL A 11 21.30 -16.37 15.78
N ASP A 12 22.44 -16.98 15.49
CA ASP A 12 23.73 -16.46 15.96
C ASP A 12 24.05 -15.18 15.18
N VAL A 13 23.93 -14.04 15.85
CA VAL A 13 24.05 -12.72 15.24
C VAL A 13 25.44 -12.48 14.63
N ASP A 14 26.49 -13.07 15.22
CA ASP A 14 27.87 -12.82 14.80
C ASP A 14 28.24 -13.57 13.52
N THR A 15 27.59 -14.71 13.24
CA THR A 15 27.91 -15.57 12.09
C THR A 15 26.78 -15.65 11.06
N PHE A 16 25.59 -15.17 11.39
CA PHE A 16 24.40 -15.33 10.52
C PHE A 16 24.55 -14.66 9.15
N LEU A 17 25.18 -13.48 9.14
CA LEU A 17 25.32 -12.68 7.91
C LEU A 17 26.37 -13.26 6.95
N ASP A 18 27.25 -14.14 7.41
CA ASP A 18 28.25 -14.82 6.58
C ASP A 18 27.66 -15.99 5.78
N LYS A 19 26.43 -16.42 6.11
CA LYS A 19 25.76 -17.50 5.40
C LYS A 19 25.26 -17.04 4.03
N PRO A 20 25.16 -17.98 3.05
CA PRO A 20 24.54 -17.69 1.77
C PRO A 20 23.14 -17.08 1.89
N LEU A 21 22.75 -16.21 0.97
CA LEU A 21 21.48 -15.47 1.00
C LEU A 21 20.28 -16.39 1.17
N PHE A 22 20.23 -17.51 0.45
CA PHE A 22 19.08 -18.41 0.51
C PHE A 22 19.00 -19.22 1.80
N GLU A 23 20.13 -19.48 2.46
CA GLU A 23 20.11 -20.08 3.81
C GLU A 23 19.58 -19.08 4.85
N ARG A 24 20.01 -17.82 4.77
CA ARG A 24 19.48 -16.74 5.61
C ARG A 24 17.98 -16.56 5.38
N THR A 25 17.58 -16.49 4.12
CA THR A 25 16.16 -16.35 3.72
C THR A 25 15.32 -17.52 4.24
N LYS A 26 15.82 -18.75 4.15
CA LYS A 26 15.15 -19.94 4.70
C LYS A 26 14.94 -19.84 6.20
N ALA A 27 16.01 -19.52 6.95
CA ALA A 27 15.93 -19.40 8.42
C ALA A 27 14.91 -18.34 8.85
N LEU A 28 14.92 -17.18 8.20
CA LEU A 28 14.01 -16.08 8.50
C LEU A 28 12.58 -16.37 8.05
N ALA A 29 12.36 -17.02 6.91
CA ALA A 29 11.03 -17.43 6.46
C ALA A 29 10.41 -18.48 7.40
N LEU A 30 11.19 -19.46 7.88
CA LEU A 30 10.73 -20.44 8.86
C LEU A 30 10.38 -19.80 10.21
N HIS A 31 11.15 -18.80 10.64
CA HIS A 31 10.82 -18.01 11.81
C HIS A 31 9.51 -17.22 11.61
N TRP A 32 9.35 -16.57 10.44
CA TRP A 32 8.16 -15.81 10.10
C TRP A 32 6.85 -16.62 10.23
N VAL A 33 6.86 -17.88 9.81
CA VAL A 33 5.70 -18.78 9.90
C VAL A 33 5.06 -18.79 11.29
N GLN A 34 5.85 -18.68 12.34
CA GLN A 34 5.37 -18.79 13.72
C GLN A 34 5.22 -17.45 14.45
N PHE A 35 6.07 -16.48 14.12
CA PHE A 35 6.23 -15.25 14.87
C PHE A 35 5.89 -13.99 14.06
N GLY A 36 5.83 -14.09 12.74
CA GLY A 36 5.70 -12.92 11.88
C GLY A 36 6.95 -12.05 11.92
N PHE A 37 6.76 -10.74 11.78
CA PHE A 37 7.85 -9.76 11.73
C PHE A 37 8.33 -9.37 13.14
N GLY A 38 9.58 -9.63 13.42
CA GLY A 38 10.23 -9.28 14.69
C GLY A 38 10.72 -7.83 14.72
N SER A 39 9.83 -6.85 14.61
CA SER A 39 10.19 -5.43 14.74
C SER A 39 10.36 -4.99 16.20
N PRO A 40 11.13 -3.90 16.47
CA PRO A 40 11.16 -3.29 17.78
C PRO A 40 9.76 -2.94 18.30
N LYS A 41 9.37 -3.45 19.47
CA LYS A 41 8.02 -3.25 20.03
C LYS A 41 7.62 -1.78 20.20
N MET A 42 8.59 -0.90 20.37
CA MET A 42 8.36 0.54 20.43
C MET A 42 7.69 1.07 19.15
N ILE A 43 8.04 0.53 17.98
CA ILE A 43 7.48 0.96 16.69
C ILE A 43 5.97 0.67 16.61
N PRO A 44 5.49 -0.59 16.74
CA PRO A 44 4.06 -0.86 16.73
C PRO A 44 3.31 -0.17 17.87
N THR A 45 3.89 -0.07 19.07
CA THR A 45 3.25 0.62 20.20
C THR A 45 3.01 2.10 19.89
N THR A 46 4.01 2.81 19.38
CA THR A 46 3.85 4.22 19.01
C THR A 46 2.82 4.40 17.91
N TYR A 47 2.76 3.46 16.95
CA TYR A 47 1.76 3.51 15.90
C TYR A 47 0.34 3.33 16.45
N VAL A 48 0.12 2.36 17.34
CA VAL A 48 -1.18 2.17 17.99
C VAL A 48 -1.57 3.39 18.83
N LEU A 49 -0.64 3.97 19.57
CA LEU A 49 -0.88 5.21 20.31
C LEU A 49 -1.27 6.37 19.36
N LYS A 50 -0.58 6.52 18.26
CA LYS A 50 -0.95 7.50 17.22
C LYS A 50 -2.36 7.24 16.69
N LEU A 51 -2.68 5.99 16.37
CA LEU A 51 -4.00 5.61 15.88
C LEU A 51 -5.11 5.96 16.87
N VAL A 52 -4.93 5.64 18.16
CA VAL A 52 -5.92 5.91 19.19
C VAL A 52 -6.00 7.41 19.52
N PHE A 53 -4.88 8.04 19.84
CA PHE A 53 -4.90 9.41 20.34
C PHE A 53 -5.02 10.47 19.25
N LEU A 54 -4.31 10.31 18.14
CA LEU A 54 -4.34 11.30 17.06
C LEU A 54 -5.52 11.06 16.12
N TYR A 55 -5.63 9.83 15.57
CA TYR A 55 -6.62 9.58 14.54
C TYR A 55 -8.04 9.51 15.13
N LEU A 56 -8.29 8.64 16.13
CA LEU A 56 -9.61 8.47 16.70
C LEU A 56 -9.97 9.62 17.64
N LEU A 57 -9.29 9.78 18.77
CA LEU A 57 -9.73 10.71 19.81
C LEU A 57 -9.61 12.18 19.38
N ALA A 58 -8.43 12.61 18.91
CA ALA A 58 -8.26 13.99 18.50
C ALA A 58 -9.07 14.32 17.24
N GLY A 59 -9.16 13.38 16.29
CA GLY A 59 -9.96 13.56 15.06
C GLY A 59 -11.44 13.69 15.38
N THR A 60 -12.02 12.76 16.13
CA THR A 60 -13.45 12.83 16.50
C THR A 60 -13.75 14.06 17.37
N ALA A 61 -12.88 14.40 18.34
CA ALA A 61 -13.07 15.60 19.16
C ALA A 61 -13.06 16.89 18.33
N LEU A 62 -12.09 17.04 17.40
CA LEU A 62 -12.03 18.20 16.50
C LEU A 62 -13.27 18.27 15.62
N ILE A 63 -13.66 17.15 15.00
CA ILE A 63 -14.77 17.10 14.05
C ILE A 63 -16.11 17.36 14.73
N THR A 64 -16.39 16.73 15.87
CA THR A 64 -17.65 16.96 16.60
C THR A 64 -17.75 18.40 17.11
N TRP A 65 -16.63 18.94 17.63
CA TRP A 65 -16.58 20.34 18.06
C TRP A 65 -16.84 21.31 16.92
N THR A 66 -16.14 21.16 15.79
CA THR A 66 -16.28 22.05 14.64
C THR A 66 -17.60 21.86 13.86
N SER A 67 -18.30 20.76 14.11
CA SER A 67 -19.62 20.48 13.53
C SER A 67 -20.78 20.89 14.45
N GLY A 68 -20.51 21.21 15.73
CA GLY A 68 -21.54 21.60 16.69
C GLY A 68 -22.50 20.46 17.11
N VAL A 69 -22.09 19.18 16.96
CA VAL A 69 -22.93 18.01 17.20
C VAL A 69 -22.79 17.43 18.59
N GLY A 70 -22.18 18.15 19.52
CA GLY A 70 -21.97 17.71 20.90
C GLY A 70 -20.58 17.12 21.16
N PRO A 71 -20.38 16.51 22.31
CA PRO A 71 -19.07 15.99 22.73
C PRO A 71 -18.74 14.67 22.00
N PHE A 72 -17.45 14.44 21.69
CA PHE A 72 -17.00 13.28 20.93
C PHE A 72 -17.30 11.92 21.60
N TRP A 73 -17.51 11.89 22.92
CA TRP A 73 -17.87 10.67 23.65
C TRP A 73 -19.36 10.32 23.56
N ASP A 74 -20.21 11.26 23.11
CA ASP A 74 -21.62 10.99 22.81
C ASP A 74 -21.75 10.44 21.39
N VAL A 75 -21.30 9.21 21.21
CA VAL A 75 -21.30 8.55 19.89
C VAL A 75 -22.70 8.46 19.30
N ALA A 76 -23.72 8.26 20.13
CA ALA A 76 -25.11 8.18 19.68
C ALA A 76 -25.57 9.48 19.01
N GLY A 77 -25.08 10.62 19.47
CA GLY A 77 -25.46 11.94 18.95
C GLY A 77 -24.77 12.33 17.63
N TRP A 78 -23.69 11.64 17.20
CA TRP A 78 -22.97 12.09 16.02
C TRP A 78 -22.64 10.99 14.98
N TRP A 79 -22.80 9.71 15.29
CA TRP A 79 -22.34 8.63 14.42
C TRP A 79 -23.00 8.61 13.02
N ASN A 80 -24.23 9.12 12.89
CA ASN A 80 -24.98 9.20 11.64
C ASN A 80 -25.12 10.63 11.09
N GLU A 81 -24.39 11.60 11.65
CA GLU A 81 -24.41 12.99 11.16
C GLU A 81 -23.65 13.14 9.83
N PRO A 82 -24.31 13.65 8.76
CA PRO A 82 -23.68 13.76 7.45
C PRO A 82 -22.42 14.63 7.42
N VAL A 83 -22.39 15.74 8.14
CA VAL A 83 -21.22 16.62 8.23
C VAL A 83 -20.05 15.93 8.90
N VAL A 84 -20.30 15.10 9.91
CA VAL A 84 -19.27 14.31 10.60
C VAL A 84 -18.68 13.28 9.65
N TYR A 85 -19.51 12.58 8.89
CA TYR A 85 -19.05 11.66 7.84
C TYR A 85 -18.13 12.35 6.84
N GLN A 86 -18.54 13.48 6.27
CA GLN A 86 -17.71 14.22 5.31
C GLN A 86 -16.37 14.62 5.92
N LYS A 87 -16.38 15.17 7.13
CA LYS A 87 -15.15 15.62 7.82
C LYS A 87 -14.25 14.47 8.26
N LEU A 88 -14.79 13.29 8.62
CA LEU A 88 -13.98 12.09 8.91
C LEU A 88 -13.23 11.60 7.66
N VAL A 89 -13.88 11.64 6.50
CA VAL A 89 -13.20 11.36 5.22
C VAL A 89 -12.08 12.36 4.99
N LEU A 90 -12.35 13.66 5.10
CA LEU A 90 -11.35 14.73 4.90
C LEU A 90 -10.20 14.64 5.91
N TRP A 91 -10.47 14.28 7.17
CA TRP A 91 -9.47 14.07 8.21
C TRP A 91 -8.53 12.91 7.85
N THR A 92 -9.09 11.81 7.36
CA THR A 92 -8.29 10.68 6.90
C THR A 92 -7.39 11.08 5.73
N VAL A 93 -7.96 11.79 4.72
CA VAL A 93 -7.17 12.31 3.59
C VAL A 93 -6.04 13.23 4.07
N LEU A 94 -6.32 14.13 5.01
CA LEU A 94 -5.32 15.05 5.57
C LEU A 94 -4.17 14.29 6.23
N LEU A 95 -4.47 13.31 7.08
CA LEU A 95 -3.42 12.54 7.77
C LEU A 95 -2.63 11.65 6.81
N GLU A 96 -3.27 11.06 5.80
CA GLU A 96 -2.59 10.31 4.75
C GLU A 96 -1.72 11.21 3.87
N ALA A 97 -2.23 12.38 3.48
CA ALA A 97 -1.50 13.37 2.69
C ALA A 97 -0.28 13.95 3.44
N ILE A 98 -0.34 14.08 4.76
CA ILE A 98 0.82 14.47 5.59
C ILE A 98 1.83 13.31 5.68
N GLY A 99 1.38 12.07 5.51
CA GLY A 99 2.18 10.86 5.73
C GLY A 99 2.16 10.36 7.19
N LEU A 100 1.16 10.77 7.97
CA LEU A 100 0.92 10.27 9.33
C LEU A 100 0.02 9.03 9.33
N ALA A 101 -0.80 8.87 8.31
CA ALA A 101 -1.65 7.70 8.12
C ALA A 101 -1.31 7.02 6.79
N GLY A 102 -1.48 5.70 6.74
CA GLY A 102 -1.39 4.93 5.51
C GLY A 102 -0.03 4.75 4.87
N SER A 103 0.99 5.50 5.27
CA SER A 103 2.33 5.47 4.67
C SER A 103 3.38 4.82 5.58
N TRP A 104 2.94 3.97 6.50
CA TRP A 104 3.79 3.43 7.54
C TRP A 104 4.05 1.93 7.34
N GLY A 105 5.31 1.55 7.44
CA GLY A 105 5.77 0.18 7.62
C GLY A 105 6.58 0.07 8.90
N PRO A 106 7.00 -1.14 9.30
CA PRO A 106 7.64 -1.38 10.61
C PRO A 106 8.93 -0.61 10.83
N ILE A 107 9.57 -0.15 9.74
CA ILE A 107 10.82 0.62 9.76
C ILE A 107 10.72 1.79 8.78
N ALA A 108 9.52 2.15 8.40
CA ALA A 108 9.30 3.24 7.48
C ALA A 108 9.43 4.57 8.18
N GLY A 109 10.17 5.44 7.59
CA GLY A 109 10.37 6.78 8.08
C GLY A 109 11.14 6.82 9.39
N LYS A 110 11.38 8.02 9.83
CA LYS A 110 11.99 8.22 11.12
C LYS A 110 11.00 8.14 12.22
N PHE A 111 11.49 7.58 13.27
CA PHE A 111 10.79 7.50 14.52
C PHE A 111 10.54 8.88 15.15
N LYS A 112 11.19 9.93 14.68
CA LYS A 112 11.08 11.28 15.24
C LYS A 112 10.92 12.35 14.15
N PRO A 113 9.74 12.83 13.93
CA PRO A 113 8.41 12.26 14.12
C PRO A 113 8.17 11.16 13.09
N MET A 114 7.16 10.34 13.26
CA MET A 114 6.76 9.30 12.30
C MET A 114 6.12 9.91 11.03
N THR A 115 6.74 10.94 10.48
CA THR A 115 6.22 11.72 9.37
C THR A 115 7.11 11.48 8.16
N GLY A 116 6.88 10.38 7.45
CA GLY A 116 7.58 10.16 6.19
C GLY A 116 7.30 11.29 5.21
N GLY A 117 6.07 11.40 4.76
CA GLY A 117 5.65 12.18 3.61
C GLY A 117 5.97 13.66 3.64
N VAL A 118 5.46 14.43 4.60
CA VAL A 118 5.63 15.88 4.64
C VAL A 118 7.08 16.34 4.66
N LEU A 119 7.98 15.57 5.30
CA LEU A 119 9.41 15.89 5.35
C LEU A 119 10.08 15.85 3.97
N PHE A 120 9.51 15.12 3.04
CA PHE A 120 9.97 15.02 1.65
C PHE A 120 9.20 15.99 0.77
N TRP A 121 7.88 15.98 0.86
CA TRP A 121 6.99 16.65 -0.10
C TRP A 121 6.89 18.17 0.12
N ALA A 122 7.14 18.65 1.33
CA ALA A 122 7.24 20.07 1.62
C ALA A 122 8.65 20.65 1.37
N ARG A 123 9.54 19.93 0.65
CA ARG A 123 10.90 20.41 0.35
C ARG A 123 11.18 20.44 -1.14
N PRO A 124 11.55 21.60 -1.70
CA PRO A 124 12.11 21.67 -3.04
C PRO A 124 13.41 20.84 -3.12
N GLY A 125 13.73 20.36 -4.32
CA GLY A 125 14.96 19.58 -4.56
C GLY A 125 14.84 18.07 -4.30
N THR A 126 13.79 17.62 -3.61
CA THR A 126 13.53 16.18 -3.38
C THR A 126 13.03 15.49 -4.64
N ILE A 127 13.15 14.15 -4.68
CA ILE A 127 12.70 13.35 -5.82
C ILE A 127 11.19 13.44 -5.99
N ARG A 128 10.76 13.63 -7.24
CA ARG A 128 9.37 13.68 -7.68
C ARG A 128 9.17 12.66 -8.81
N LEU A 129 8.09 11.89 -8.74
CA LEU A 129 7.76 10.85 -9.71
C LEU A 129 6.46 11.18 -10.42
N ARG A 130 6.54 11.61 -11.69
CA ARG A 130 5.34 11.88 -12.50
C ARG A 130 4.65 10.57 -12.93
N PRO A 131 3.31 10.53 -12.99
CA PRO A 131 2.59 9.33 -13.42
C PRO A 131 2.77 9.04 -14.91
N TRP A 132 2.70 10.07 -15.75
CA TRP A 132 2.75 9.94 -17.21
C TRP A 132 3.71 10.95 -17.85
N LYS A 133 4.60 10.45 -18.68
CA LYS A 133 5.61 11.30 -19.36
C LYS A 133 5.00 12.26 -20.40
N ALA A 134 3.83 11.91 -20.93
CA ALA A 134 3.16 12.66 -22.00
C ALA A 134 2.43 13.93 -21.51
N VAL A 135 2.19 14.08 -20.20
CA VAL A 135 1.45 15.25 -19.67
C VAL A 135 2.34 16.50 -19.72
N PRO A 136 1.95 17.55 -20.46
CA PRO A 136 2.74 18.76 -20.57
C PRO A 136 2.87 19.48 -19.22
N GLY A 137 3.97 20.19 -19.00
CA GLY A 137 4.23 20.93 -17.75
C GLY A 137 4.60 20.06 -16.54
N THR A 138 4.69 18.73 -16.68
CA THR A 138 5.04 17.82 -15.57
C THR A 138 6.49 17.32 -15.64
N GLY A 139 7.29 17.79 -16.60
CA GLY A 139 8.68 17.33 -16.81
C GLY A 139 9.57 17.44 -15.57
N GLY A 140 10.66 16.65 -15.57
CA GLY A 140 11.65 16.60 -14.50
C GLY A 140 11.32 15.60 -13.39
N ASP A 141 12.36 15.30 -12.62
CA ASP A 141 12.38 14.33 -11.51
C ASP A 141 12.60 15.01 -10.14
N THR A 142 12.58 16.33 -10.13
CA THR A 142 12.91 17.16 -8.97
C THR A 142 11.70 18.02 -8.59
N ARG A 143 11.35 18.01 -7.31
CA ARG A 143 10.27 18.84 -6.76
C ARG A 143 10.67 20.30 -6.75
N THR A 144 9.84 21.14 -7.34
CA THR A 144 10.01 22.60 -7.43
C THR A 144 9.29 23.32 -6.29
N VAL A 145 9.53 24.62 -6.12
CA VAL A 145 8.75 25.45 -5.20
C VAL A 145 7.25 25.41 -5.54
N PHE A 146 6.90 25.38 -6.84
CA PHE A 146 5.51 25.24 -7.28
C PHE A 146 4.87 23.94 -6.77
N ASP A 147 5.58 22.80 -6.84
CA ASP A 147 5.09 21.53 -6.31
C ASP A 147 4.84 21.60 -4.80
N VAL A 148 5.70 22.30 -4.06
CA VAL A 148 5.54 22.50 -2.61
C VAL A 148 4.33 23.39 -2.32
N VAL A 149 4.14 24.48 -3.06
CA VAL A 149 3.02 25.41 -2.87
C VAL A 149 1.67 24.71 -3.10
N ILE A 150 1.53 23.94 -4.20
CA ILE A 150 0.28 23.21 -4.45
C ILE A 150 0.03 22.14 -3.40
N TYR A 151 1.07 21.45 -2.93
CA TYR A 151 0.95 20.45 -1.87
C TYR A 151 0.53 21.07 -0.53
N LEU A 152 1.19 22.15 -0.09
CA LEU A 152 0.81 22.85 1.15
C LEU A 152 -0.57 23.50 1.04
N GLY A 153 -0.92 24.03 -0.13
CA GLY A 153 -2.27 24.53 -0.43
C GLY A 153 -3.32 23.43 -0.32
N PHE A 154 -3.01 22.21 -0.78
CA PHE A 154 -3.88 21.05 -0.63
C PHE A 154 -4.13 20.73 0.85
N LEU A 155 -3.06 20.64 1.67
CA LEU A 155 -3.20 20.39 3.12
C LEU A 155 -4.01 21.49 3.81
N ALA A 156 -3.73 22.76 3.48
CA ALA A 156 -4.44 23.89 4.07
C ALA A 156 -5.93 23.91 3.69
N SER A 157 -6.27 23.56 2.44
CA SER A 157 -7.66 23.47 1.98
C SER A 157 -8.44 22.36 2.67
N LEU A 158 -7.83 21.21 2.90
CA LEU A 158 -8.43 20.12 3.69
C LEU A 158 -8.69 20.55 5.14
N LEU A 159 -7.67 21.17 5.78
CA LEU A 159 -7.81 21.65 7.15
C LEU A 159 -8.92 22.69 7.26
N LEU A 160 -9.01 23.61 6.31
CA LEU A 160 -10.07 24.62 6.27
C LEU A 160 -11.46 23.97 6.19
N ALA A 161 -11.64 22.98 5.34
CA ALA A 161 -12.91 22.25 5.20
C ALA A 161 -13.29 21.46 6.46
N ILE A 162 -12.30 21.00 7.24
CA ILE A 162 -12.55 20.30 8.51
C ILE A 162 -12.93 21.28 9.64
N VAL A 163 -12.27 22.44 9.73
CA VAL A 163 -12.47 23.34 10.87
C VAL A 163 -13.66 24.28 10.73
N LEU A 164 -14.10 24.57 9.50
CA LEU A 164 -15.27 25.40 9.30
C LEU A 164 -16.55 24.61 9.64
N PRO A 165 -17.58 25.29 10.22
CA PRO A 165 -18.85 24.65 10.54
C PRO A 165 -19.57 24.17 9.27
N GLY A 166 -20.51 23.24 9.46
CA GLY A 166 -21.42 22.85 8.39
C GLY A 166 -22.34 24.01 8.00
N VAL A 167 -22.86 23.95 6.79
CA VAL A 167 -23.82 24.94 6.26
C VAL A 167 -25.16 24.27 5.97
N PRO A 168 -26.29 24.98 6.10
CA PRO A 168 -27.58 24.45 5.71
C PRO A 168 -27.59 24.03 4.24
N SER A 169 -28.30 22.94 3.94
CA SER A 169 -28.44 22.39 2.59
C SER A 169 -29.91 22.05 2.34
N GLU A 170 -30.50 22.63 1.28
CA GLU A 170 -31.89 22.35 0.91
C GLU A 170 -32.10 20.86 0.62
N SER A 171 -31.17 20.19 -0.05
CA SER A 171 -31.27 18.76 -0.36
C SER A 171 -31.19 17.87 0.88
N LEU A 172 -30.46 18.31 1.92
CA LEU A 172 -30.41 17.63 3.22
C LEU A 172 -31.72 17.85 4.00
N SER A 173 -32.15 19.12 4.12
CA SER A 173 -33.36 19.48 4.88
C SER A 173 -34.62 18.88 4.30
N ALA A 174 -34.67 18.61 2.97
CA ALA A 174 -35.77 17.92 2.33
C ALA A 174 -35.98 16.47 2.82
N VAL A 175 -34.88 15.81 3.31
CA VAL A 175 -34.89 14.41 3.74
C VAL A 175 -34.74 14.29 5.25
N LEU A 176 -33.95 15.18 5.85
CA LEU A 176 -33.68 15.25 7.30
C LEU A 176 -34.01 16.66 7.81
N PRO A 177 -35.29 17.02 7.97
CA PRO A 177 -35.73 18.39 8.31
C PRO A 177 -35.22 18.83 9.70
N ASP A 178 -35.00 17.90 10.61
CA ASP A 178 -34.50 18.18 11.97
C ASP A 178 -32.97 18.34 12.05
N ASN A 179 -32.25 18.10 10.95
CA ASN A 179 -30.80 18.23 10.92
C ASN A 179 -30.39 19.71 10.97
N THR A 180 -29.65 20.07 12.01
CA THR A 180 -29.13 21.43 12.25
C THR A 180 -27.64 21.57 11.95
N SER A 181 -26.93 20.46 11.81
CA SER A 181 -25.46 20.45 11.60
C SER A 181 -25.07 20.74 10.15
N GLY A 182 -25.97 20.52 9.17
CA GLY A 182 -25.77 20.80 7.75
C GLY A 182 -24.77 19.87 7.07
N LEU A 183 -24.13 20.39 6.02
CA LEU A 183 -23.08 19.72 5.24
C LEU A 183 -21.84 20.60 5.18
N VAL A 184 -20.69 20.01 4.86
CA VAL A 184 -19.51 20.79 4.46
C VAL A 184 -19.87 21.62 3.23
N ALA A 185 -19.58 22.92 3.25
CA ALA A 185 -19.95 23.82 2.15
C ALA A 185 -19.34 23.31 0.81
N PRO A 186 -20.17 23.14 -0.25
CA PRO A 186 -19.70 22.55 -1.52
C PRO A 186 -18.49 23.24 -2.14
N TRP A 187 -18.42 24.57 -2.05
CA TRP A 187 -17.30 25.35 -2.59
C TRP A 187 -15.95 25.05 -1.89
N LEU A 188 -15.97 24.57 -0.63
CA LEU A 188 -14.75 24.14 0.07
C LEU A 188 -14.12 22.90 -0.57
N MET A 189 -14.85 22.14 -1.39
CA MET A 189 -14.31 20.98 -2.09
C MET A 189 -13.55 21.34 -3.36
N ILE A 190 -13.74 22.56 -3.90
CA ILE A 190 -13.08 22.98 -5.14
C ILE A 190 -11.56 22.95 -4.99
N ALA A 191 -11.04 23.58 -3.95
CA ALA A 191 -9.59 23.69 -3.75
C ALA A 191 -8.93 22.30 -3.51
N PRO A 192 -9.38 21.45 -2.56
CA PRO A 192 -8.73 20.15 -2.35
C PRO A 192 -8.84 19.24 -3.57
N VAL A 193 -9.94 19.25 -4.31
CA VAL A 193 -10.10 18.48 -5.55
C VAL A 193 -9.10 18.93 -6.61
N VAL A 194 -9.07 20.22 -6.91
CA VAL A 194 -8.17 20.77 -7.95
C VAL A 194 -6.70 20.57 -7.57
N LEU A 195 -6.34 20.88 -6.32
CA LEU A 195 -4.96 20.77 -5.87
C LEU A 195 -4.49 19.30 -5.77
N LEU A 196 -5.36 18.36 -5.40
CA LEU A 196 -5.02 16.93 -5.42
C LEU A 196 -4.79 16.44 -6.86
N VAL A 197 -5.61 16.87 -7.82
CA VAL A 197 -5.41 16.56 -9.24
C VAL A 197 -4.08 17.12 -9.73
N LEU A 198 -3.78 18.38 -9.44
CA LEU A 198 -2.51 18.99 -9.82
C LEU A 198 -1.30 18.28 -9.17
N CYS A 199 -1.40 17.95 -7.88
CA CYS A 199 -0.39 17.13 -7.21
C CYS A 199 -0.21 15.79 -7.93
N GLY A 200 -1.30 15.08 -8.22
CA GLY A 200 -1.28 13.76 -8.84
C GLY A 200 -0.68 13.76 -10.25
N LEU A 201 -0.99 14.74 -11.07
CA LEU A 201 -0.42 14.89 -12.42
C LEU A 201 1.09 15.15 -12.40
N ARG A 202 1.59 15.74 -11.31
CA ARG A 202 3.00 16.09 -11.15
C ARG A 202 3.78 15.08 -10.32
N ASP A 203 3.14 14.46 -9.33
CA ASP A 203 3.78 13.53 -8.40
C ASP A 203 2.82 12.41 -7.97
N LYS A 204 2.96 11.25 -8.59
CA LYS A 204 2.17 10.04 -8.25
C LYS A 204 2.38 9.59 -6.80
N THR A 205 3.51 9.93 -6.17
CA THR A 205 3.79 9.56 -4.77
C THR A 205 2.81 10.25 -3.82
N ILE A 206 2.58 11.56 -3.99
CA ILE A 206 1.63 12.32 -3.17
C ILE A 206 0.20 11.83 -3.40
N PHE A 207 -0.17 11.60 -4.68
CA PHE A 207 -1.51 11.14 -5.04
C PHE A 207 -1.81 9.76 -4.43
N LEU A 208 -0.86 8.83 -4.53
CA LEU A 208 -0.99 7.51 -3.95
C LEU A 208 -1.05 7.57 -2.42
N ALA A 209 -0.16 8.34 -1.78
CA ALA A 209 -0.15 8.51 -0.34
C ALA A 209 -1.46 9.09 0.20
N SER A 210 -2.05 10.02 -0.53
CA SER A 210 -3.35 10.64 -0.21
C SER A 210 -4.55 9.73 -0.54
N ARG A 211 -4.33 8.52 -1.04
CA ARG A 211 -5.41 7.64 -1.55
C ARG A 211 -6.34 8.37 -2.53
N GLY A 212 -5.74 9.16 -3.43
CA GLY A 212 -6.48 10.01 -4.35
C GLY A 212 -7.51 9.24 -5.19
N GLU A 213 -7.25 7.99 -5.55
CA GLU A 213 -8.18 7.15 -6.31
C GLU A 213 -9.50 6.84 -5.58
N GLN A 214 -9.51 6.93 -4.25
CA GLN A 214 -10.72 6.71 -3.44
C GLN A 214 -11.35 8.01 -2.98
N TYR A 215 -10.52 8.93 -2.48
CA TYR A 215 -11.02 10.13 -1.82
C TYR A 215 -11.29 11.29 -2.77
N LEU A 216 -10.64 11.33 -3.94
CA LEU A 216 -10.97 12.34 -4.95
C LEU A 216 -12.43 12.20 -5.43
N PRO A 217 -12.94 11.00 -5.81
CA PRO A 217 -14.35 10.83 -6.09
C PRO A 217 -15.25 11.23 -4.93
N ALA A 218 -14.92 10.86 -3.68
CA ALA A 218 -15.71 11.24 -2.52
C ALA A 218 -15.81 12.77 -2.35
N MET A 219 -14.68 13.49 -2.46
CA MET A 219 -14.67 14.96 -2.39
C MET A 219 -15.46 15.61 -3.55
N VAL A 220 -15.42 15.03 -4.74
CA VAL A 220 -16.26 15.46 -5.86
C VAL A 220 -17.75 15.27 -5.53
N PHE A 221 -18.12 14.11 -4.99
CA PHE A 221 -19.52 13.86 -4.58
C PHE A 221 -19.99 14.86 -3.52
N PHE A 222 -19.15 15.18 -2.53
CA PHE A 222 -19.46 16.19 -1.51
C PHE A 222 -19.66 17.61 -2.10
N GLY A 223 -18.98 17.93 -3.18
CA GLY A 223 -19.01 19.25 -3.80
C GLY A 223 -20.12 19.45 -4.84
N VAL A 224 -20.62 18.36 -5.48
CA VAL A 224 -21.48 18.53 -6.66
C VAL A 224 -22.82 17.80 -6.56
N LEU A 225 -22.99 16.82 -5.68
CA LEU A 225 -24.20 16.01 -5.65
C LEU A 225 -25.20 16.46 -4.57
N PRO A 226 -26.52 16.42 -4.84
CA PRO A 226 -27.55 16.51 -3.81
C PRO A 226 -27.36 15.39 -2.77
N PHE A 227 -27.92 15.57 -1.58
CA PHE A 227 -27.65 14.70 -0.44
C PHE A 227 -27.93 13.21 -0.71
N VAL A 228 -29.09 12.85 -1.27
CA VAL A 228 -29.41 11.44 -1.57
C VAL A 228 -28.42 10.86 -2.59
N ASP A 229 -28.17 11.59 -3.68
CA ASP A 229 -27.22 11.15 -4.71
C ASP A 229 -25.80 11.00 -4.14
N MET A 230 -25.40 11.88 -3.24
CA MET A 230 -24.11 11.83 -2.55
C MET A 230 -23.98 10.54 -1.71
N ILE A 231 -25.01 10.18 -0.93
CA ILE A 231 -25.01 8.96 -0.12
C ILE A 231 -24.96 7.72 -1.01
N VAL A 232 -25.79 7.67 -2.06
CA VAL A 232 -25.80 6.52 -2.98
C VAL A 232 -24.49 6.40 -3.75
N ALA A 233 -23.93 7.52 -4.22
CA ALA A 233 -22.62 7.54 -4.88
C ALA A 233 -21.50 7.07 -3.94
N ALA A 234 -21.55 7.43 -2.66
CA ALA A 234 -20.60 6.96 -1.64
C ALA A 234 -20.73 5.45 -1.39
N LYS A 235 -21.97 4.89 -1.39
CA LYS A 235 -22.19 3.44 -1.35
C LYS A 235 -21.60 2.75 -2.57
N LEU A 236 -21.81 3.29 -3.76
CA LEU A 236 -21.22 2.76 -5.00
C LEU A 236 -19.70 2.78 -4.96
N LEU A 237 -19.11 3.86 -4.45
CA LEU A 237 -17.65 3.99 -4.31
C LEU A 237 -17.06 2.94 -3.38
N ILE A 238 -17.59 2.79 -2.17
CA ILE A 238 -17.08 1.79 -1.22
C ILE A 238 -17.27 0.36 -1.73
N CYS A 239 -18.41 0.07 -2.36
CA CYS A 239 -18.66 -1.22 -2.99
C CYS A 239 -17.70 -1.49 -4.16
N ALA A 240 -17.38 -0.47 -4.98
CA ALA A 240 -16.40 -0.60 -6.06
C ALA A 240 -15.02 -0.97 -5.51
N VAL A 241 -14.60 -0.36 -4.40
CA VAL A 241 -13.32 -0.68 -3.74
C VAL A 241 -13.33 -2.11 -3.21
N TRP A 242 -14.37 -2.53 -2.51
CA TRP A 242 -14.47 -3.89 -1.97
C TRP A 242 -14.54 -4.95 -3.06
N ILE A 243 -15.41 -4.77 -4.06
CA ILE A 243 -15.55 -5.70 -5.19
C ILE A 243 -14.23 -5.78 -5.97
N GLY A 244 -13.57 -4.64 -6.21
CA GLY A 244 -12.26 -4.59 -6.84
C GLY A 244 -11.21 -5.39 -6.07
N ALA A 245 -11.20 -5.26 -4.73
CA ALA A 245 -10.35 -6.05 -3.85
C ALA A 245 -10.66 -7.56 -3.96
N GLY A 246 -11.94 -7.93 -3.97
CA GLY A 246 -12.37 -9.31 -4.14
C GLY A 246 -11.97 -9.90 -5.48
N VAL A 247 -12.20 -9.17 -6.58
CA VAL A 247 -11.84 -9.60 -7.95
C VAL A 247 -10.34 -9.81 -8.09
N SER A 248 -9.50 -8.94 -7.52
CA SER A 248 -8.04 -9.07 -7.59
C SER A 248 -7.53 -10.39 -7.01
N LYS A 249 -8.27 -10.97 -6.07
CA LYS A 249 -7.91 -12.21 -5.35
C LYS A 249 -8.17 -13.48 -6.16
N PHE A 250 -8.78 -13.39 -7.34
CA PHE A 250 -8.89 -14.54 -8.26
C PHE A 250 -7.53 -14.96 -8.84
N GLY A 251 -6.53 -14.10 -8.82
CA GLY A 251 -5.18 -14.41 -9.29
C GLY A 251 -4.51 -15.49 -8.42
N ARG A 252 -3.67 -16.33 -9.07
CA ARG A 252 -2.92 -17.41 -8.39
C ARG A 252 -1.96 -16.91 -7.32
N HIS A 253 -1.54 -15.67 -7.40
CA HIS A 253 -0.62 -15.04 -6.43
C HIS A 253 -1.23 -14.93 -5.03
N PHE A 254 -2.55 -14.70 -4.94
CA PHE A 254 -3.19 -14.35 -3.67
C PHE A 254 -3.07 -15.44 -2.59
N THR A 255 -3.08 -16.70 -2.96
CA THR A 255 -2.89 -17.81 -2.00
C THR A 255 -1.55 -17.73 -1.27
N ASN A 256 -0.53 -17.08 -1.87
CA ASN A 256 0.78 -16.88 -1.25
C ASN A 256 0.84 -15.62 -0.35
N VAL A 257 -0.20 -14.78 -0.35
CA VAL A 257 -0.29 -13.58 0.50
C VAL A 257 -0.86 -13.93 1.88
N ILE A 258 -1.86 -14.80 1.94
CA ILE A 258 -2.59 -15.14 3.18
C ILE A 258 -1.70 -15.73 4.28
N PRO A 259 -0.86 -16.76 4.02
CA PRO A 259 -0.07 -17.39 5.08
C PRO A 259 0.85 -16.40 5.82
N PRO A 260 1.67 -15.56 5.15
CA PRO A 260 2.52 -14.59 5.85
C PRO A 260 1.72 -13.50 6.58
N MET A 261 0.54 -13.10 6.09
CA MET A 261 -0.35 -12.17 6.82
C MET A 261 -0.86 -12.78 8.13
N ILE A 262 -1.39 -14.01 8.08
CA ILE A 262 -1.89 -14.73 9.27
C ILE A 262 -0.75 -14.96 10.27
N SER A 263 0.42 -15.35 9.79
CA SER A 263 1.61 -15.53 10.64
C SER A 263 2.00 -14.25 11.39
N ASN A 264 1.77 -13.09 10.77
CA ASN A 264 2.10 -11.81 11.34
C ASN A 264 1.04 -11.27 12.32
N SER A 265 -0.20 -11.76 12.27
CA SER A 265 -1.29 -11.25 13.11
C SER A 265 -1.08 -11.59 14.60
N PRO A 266 -1.08 -10.60 15.50
CA PRO A 266 -1.06 -10.84 16.95
C PRO A 266 -2.39 -11.43 17.46
N CYS A 267 -3.50 -11.23 16.74
CA CYS A 267 -4.80 -11.79 17.08
C CYS A 267 -4.92 -13.29 16.77
N VAL A 268 -3.91 -13.88 16.13
CA VAL A 268 -3.78 -15.32 15.92
C VAL A 268 -2.61 -15.83 16.78
N PRO A 269 -2.80 -16.05 18.09
CA PRO A 269 -1.72 -16.47 18.98
C PRO A 269 -1.30 -17.94 18.78
N SER A 270 -2.19 -18.76 18.21
CA SER A 270 -1.96 -20.19 18.02
C SER A 270 -0.93 -20.45 16.91
N LYS A 271 0.27 -20.92 17.32
CA LYS A 271 1.29 -21.39 16.37
C LYS A 271 0.83 -22.55 15.50
N TRP A 272 -0.06 -23.41 16.04
CA TRP A 272 -0.65 -24.50 15.28
C TRP A 272 -1.51 -23.95 14.13
N LEU A 273 -2.38 -22.99 14.40
CA LEU A 273 -3.22 -22.36 13.36
C LEU A 273 -2.37 -21.64 12.32
N LYS A 274 -1.32 -20.91 12.74
CA LYS A 274 -0.37 -20.29 11.81
C LYS A 274 0.27 -21.34 10.89
N ARG A 275 0.77 -22.45 11.44
CA ARG A 275 1.39 -23.55 10.67
C ARG A 275 0.41 -24.23 9.74
N ALA A 276 -0.88 -24.34 10.11
CA ALA A 276 -1.91 -24.97 9.28
C ALA A 276 -2.13 -24.26 7.92
N HIS A 277 -1.69 -23.01 7.79
CA HIS A 277 -1.72 -22.30 6.51
C HIS A 277 -0.60 -22.74 5.54
N TYR A 278 0.34 -23.55 6.00
CA TYR A 278 1.45 -24.11 5.20
C TYR A 278 1.29 -25.61 5.02
N ARG A 279 1.84 -26.17 3.92
CA ARG A 279 1.64 -27.58 3.54
C ARG A 279 2.22 -28.56 4.54
N ASP A 280 3.51 -28.40 4.88
CA ASP A 280 4.24 -29.28 5.79
C ASP A 280 5.39 -28.52 6.50
N PHE A 281 5.03 -27.75 7.51
CA PHE A 281 6.04 -27.01 8.27
C PHE A 281 6.94 -27.96 9.08
N PRO A 282 8.27 -27.83 9.07
CA PRO A 282 9.09 -26.78 8.43
C PRO A 282 9.59 -27.13 7.01
N ARG A 283 9.23 -28.26 6.43
CA ARG A 283 9.80 -28.77 5.17
C ARG A 283 9.23 -28.06 3.95
N ASP A 284 7.95 -27.77 3.97
CA ASP A 284 7.23 -27.12 2.88
C ASP A 284 6.35 -25.98 3.42
N ILE A 285 6.76 -24.73 3.15
CA ILE A 285 6.00 -23.54 3.56
C ILE A 285 5.25 -22.89 2.39
N ARG A 286 5.00 -23.65 1.32
CA ARG A 286 4.00 -23.23 0.33
C ARG A 286 2.60 -23.25 0.94
N PRO A 287 1.65 -22.48 0.40
CA PRO A 287 0.28 -22.41 0.93
C PRO A 287 -0.39 -23.79 0.99
N SER A 288 -1.04 -24.10 2.10
CA SER A 288 -1.85 -25.30 2.28
C SER A 288 -3.19 -25.20 1.55
N ARG A 289 -3.94 -26.33 1.45
CA ARG A 289 -5.34 -26.31 0.98
C ARG A 289 -6.23 -25.44 1.88
N PHE A 290 -5.94 -25.41 3.19
CA PHE A 290 -6.65 -24.55 4.14
C PHE A 290 -6.41 -23.07 3.84
N ALA A 291 -5.17 -22.67 3.58
CA ALA A 291 -4.86 -21.29 3.16
C ALA A 291 -5.57 -20.92 1.85
N THR A 292 -5.63 -21.83 0.87
CA THR A 292 -6.34 -21.61 -0.39
C THR A 292 -7.84 -21.42 -0.16
N PHE A 293 -8.45 -22.25 0.70
CA PHE A 293 -9.85 -22.10 1.09
C PHE A 293 -10.09 -20.75 1.77
N MET A 294 -9.28 -20.38 2.77
CA MET A 294 -9.40 -19.11 3.46
C MET A 294 -9.23 -17.90 2.52
N ALA A 295 -8.31 -18.01 1.55
CA ALA A 295 -8.09 -16.97 0.56
C ALA A 295 -9.36 -16.70 -0.28
N HIS A 296 -9.94 -17.75 -0.85
CA HIS A 296 -11.03 -17.64 -1.79
C HIS A 296 -12.41 -17.52 -1.12
N VAL A 297 -12.67 -18.25 -0.05
CA VAL A 297 -13.96 -18.18 0.66
C VAL A 297 -13.94 -17.04 1.69
N GLY A 298 -12.94 -16.99 2.57
CA GLY A 298 -12.86 -15.97 3.62
C GLY A 298 -12.52 -14.56 3.11
N GLY A 299 -11.76 -14.45 2.03
CA GLY A 299 -11.40 -13.16 1.44
C GLY A 299 -12.28 -12.79 0.25
N THR A 300 -12.14 -13.54 -0.85
CA THR A 300 -12.78 -13.19 -2.13
C THR A 300 -14.30 -13.14 -2.04
N THR A 301 -14.94 -14.17 -1.44
CA THR A 301 -16.40 -14.25 -1.36
C THR A 301 -16.99 -13.13 -0.50
N VAL A 302 -16.35 -12.83 0.65
CA VAL A 302 -16.80 -11.75 1.54
C VAL A 302 -16.77 -10.41 0.83
N GLU A 303 -15.68 -10.10 0.11
CA GLU A 303 -15.53 -8.80 -0.56
C GLU A 303 -16.33 -8.66 -1.86
N ILE A 304 -16.93 -9.72 -2.38
CA ILE A 304 -17.81 -9.64 -3.55
C ILE A 304 -19.28 -9.75 -3.15
N ILE A 305 -19.64 -10.78 -2.39
CA ILE A 305 -21.05 -11.04 -2.07
C ILE A 305 -21.59 -10.03 -1.08
N THR A 306 -20.83 -9.73 -0.01
CA THR A 306 -21.33 -8.82 1.03
C THR A 306 -21.61 -7.41 0.50
N PRO A 307 -20.73 -6.76 -0.29
CA PRO A 307 -21.03 -5.48 -0.90
C PRO A 307 -22.27 -5.51 -1.81
N LEU A 308 -22.45 -6.58 -2.59
CA LEU A 308 -23.67 -6.73 -3.42
C LEU A 308 -24.91 -6.86 -2.56
N VAL A 309 -24.86 -7.63 -1.47
CA VAL A 309 -25.96 -7.72 -0.51
C VAL A 309 -26.26 -6.34 0.09
N LEU A 310 -25.26 -5.62 0.56
CA LEU A 310 -25.42 -4.29 1.14
C LEU A 310 -26.00 -3.28 0.14
N LEU A 311 -25.62 -3.38 -1.13
CA LEU A 311 -26.03 -2.45 -2.17
C LEU A 311 -27.49 -2.64 -2.61
N PHE A 312 -28.02 -3.89 -2.55
CA PHE A 312 -29.34 -4.23 -3.06
C PHE A 312 -30.36 -4.67 -2.00
N SER A 313 -29.91 -4.97 -0.77
CA SER A 313 -30.81 -5.43 0.28
C SER A 313 -31.70 -4.30 0.80
N THR A 314 -32.99 -4.61 0.92
CA THR A 314 -33.99 -3.81 1.64
C THR A 314 -34.42 -4.45 2.95
N ASN A 315 -33.83 -5.60 3.32
CA ASN A 315 -34.09 -6.29 4.57
C ASN A 315 -33.10 -5.84 5.64
N TYR A 316 -33.60 -5.25 6.73
CA TYR A 316 -32.79 -4.73 7.83
C TYR A 316 -31.81 -5.77 8.40
N TRP A 317 -32.26 -6.99 8.68
CA TRP A 317 -31.42 -8.02 9.31
C TRP A 317 -30.31 -8.51 8.39
N LEU A 318 -30.60 -8.60 7.09
CA LEU A 318 -29.62 -8.99 6.09
C LEU A 318 -28.55 -7.88 5.92
N THR A 319 -28.99 -6.62 5.89
CA THR A 319 -28.10 -5.46 5.86
C THR A 319 -27.22 -5.40 7.12
N LEU A 320 -27.84 -5.57 8.30
CA LEU A 320 -27.10 -5.60 9.58
C LEU A 320 -26.04 -6.71 9.59
N ALA A 321 -26.41 -7.92 9.16
CA ALA A 321 -25.45 -9.03 9.08
C ALA A 321 -24.30 -8.72 8.12
N GLY A 322 -24.57 -8.11 6.97
CA GLY A 322 -23.55 -7.66 6.02
C GLY A 322 -22.64 -6.60 6.60
N VAL A 323 -23.16 -5.58 7.29
CA VAL A 323 -22.38 -4.53 7.95
C VAL A 323 -21.50 -5.13 9.05
N VAL A 324 -22.05 -5.98 9.91
CA VAL A 324 -21.27 -6.65 10.97
C VAL A 324 -20.12 -7.46 10.36
N LEU A 325 -20.40 -8.21 9.29
CA LEU A 325 -19.38 -8.99 8.60
C LEU A 325 -18.26 -8.09 8.05
N MET A 326 -18.59 -6.96 7.40
CA MET A 326 -17.59 -6.03 6.87
C MET A 326 -16.79 -5.35 7.99
N VAL A 327 -17.41 -4.94 9.09
CA VAL A 327 -16.72 -4.36 10.25
C VAL A 327 -15.73 -5.38 10.83
N VAL A 328 -16.18 -6.62 11.07
CA VAL A 328 -15.32 -7.70 11.59
C VAL A 328 -14.17 -7.99 10.61
N PHE A 329 -14.44 -7.98 9.32
CA PHE A 329 -13.43 -8.19 8.28
C PHE A 329 -12.36 -7.08 8.29
N HIS A 330 -12.75 -5.80 8.38
CA HIS A 330 -11.82 -4.67 8.50
C HIS A 330 -11.02 -4.71 9.81
N LEU A 331 -11.64 -5.06 10.93
CA LEU A 331 -10.93 -5.27 12.20
C LEU A 331 -9.91 -6.43 12.10
N PHE A 332 -10.27 -7.52 11.41
CA PHE A 332 -9.35 -8.61 11.15
C PHE A 332 -8.14 -8.14 10.32
N ILE A 333 -8.36 -7.39 9.23
CA ILE A 333 -7.25 -6.83 8.43
C ILE A 333 -6.39 -5.92 9.30
N THR A 334 -7.00 -5.04 10.10
CA THR A 334 -6.29 -4.17 11.04
C THR A 334 -5.41 -4.98 12.01
N SER A 335 -5.85 -6.17 12.40
CA SER A 335 -5.08 -7.06 13.29
C SER A 335 -3.82 -7.66 12.65
N THR A 336 -3.66 -7.62 11.34
CA THR A 336 -2.47 -8.17 10.66
C THR A 336 -1.27 -7.22 10.68
N PHE A 337 -1.42 -6.06 11.34
CA PHE A 337 -0.34 -5.15 11.69
C PHE A 337 0.91 -5.90 12.23
N PRO A 338 2.19 -5.50 11.93
CA PRO A 338 2.57 -4.21 11.34
C PRO A 338 2.80 -4.21 9.82
N LEU A 339 2.53 -5.25 9.10
CA LEU A 339 2.79 -5.34 7.65
C LEU A 339 1.51 -5.28 6.81
N ALA A 340 0.42 -4.96 7.43
CA ALA A 340 -0.82 -4.77 6.70
C ALA A 340 -1.02 -3.29 6.37
N VAL A 341 -1.74 -3.12 5.33
CA VAL A 341 -2.47 -1.98 4.83
C VAL A 341 -2.79 -0.88 5.86
N PRO A 342 -3.06 0.33 5.40
CA PRO A 342 -3.37 1.49 6.23
C PRO A 342 -4.43 1.18 7.29
N LEU A 343 -4.07 1.32 8.56
CA LEU A 343 -4.97 1.00 9.67
C LEU A 343 -6.09 2.02 9.76
N GLU A 344 -5.77 3.29 9.57
CA GLU A 344 -6.72 4.40 9.55
C GLU A 344 -7.79 4.19 8.48
N TRP A 345 -7.38 3.77 7.30
CA TRP A 345 -8.30 3.44 6.20
C TRP A 345 -9.26 2.30 6.58
N ASN A 346 -8.76 1.23 7.19
CA ASN A 346 -9.61 0.12 7.61
C ASN A 346 -10.63 0.54 8.68
N LEU A 347 -10.23 1.40 9.63
CA LEU A 347 -11.14 1.95 10.63
C LEU A 347 -12.22 2.85 10.01
N LEU A 348 -11.81 3.72 9.07
CA LEU A 348 -12.75 4.55 8.33
C LEU A 348 -13.77 3.67 7.58
N PHE A 349 -13.31 2.65 6.86
CA PHE A 349 -14.21 1.77 6.09
C PHE A 349 -15.17 0.98 6.98
N GLY A 350 -14.73 0.57 8.18
CA GLY A 350 -15.63 0.02 9.19
C GLY A 350 -16.72 1.00 9.59
N TYR A 351 -16.36 2.27 9.86
CA TYR A 351 -17.33 3.33 10.14
C TYR A 351 -18.25 3.60 8.94
N LEU A 352 -17.70 3.69 7.72
CA LEU A 352 -18.47 3.92 6.51
C LEU A 352 -19.49 2.82 6.24
N ALA A 353 -19.17 1.56 6.55
CA ALA A 353 -20.12 0.45 6.44
C ALA A 353 -21.34 0.69 7.36
N VAL A 354 -21.11 1.14 8.60
CA VAL A 354 -22.18 1.48 9.55
C VAL A 354 -22.96 2.72 9.07
N PHE A 355 -22.26 3.82 8.80
CA PHE A 355 -22.87 5.08 8.41
C PHE A 355 -23.73 4.94 7.15
N LEU A 356 -23.16 4.40 6.07
CA LEU A 356 -23.84 4.37 4.77
C LEU A 356 -25.01 3.36 4.71
N PHE A 357 -24.91 2.22 5.38
CA PHE A 357 -25.88 1.14 5.23
C PHE A 357 -26.84 0.97 6.41
N LEU A 358 -26.49 1.43 7.61
CA LEU A 358 -27.40 1.45 8.75
C LEU A 358 -27.92 2.86 9.04
N GLY A 359 -27.13 3.91 8.84
CA GLY A 359 -27.58 5.29 8.98
C GLY A 359 -28.51 5.74 7.85
N PHE A 360 -28.25 5.24 6.64
CA PHE A 360 -29.01 5.57 5.42
C PHE A 360 -29.36 4.31 4.63
N PRO A 361 -30.24 3.46 5.14
CA PRO A 361 -30.52 2.17 4.52
C PRO A 361 -31.34 2.31 3.21
N ASN A 362 -31.21 1.30 2.33
CA ASN A 362 -31.85 1.34 1.00
C ASN A 362 -33.39 1.42 1.06
N GLN A 363 -33.99 0.79 2.06
CA GLN A 363 -35.46 0.82 2.23
C GLN A 363 -36.01 2.20 2.60
N ASP A 364 -35.17 3.13 3.05
CA ASP A 364 -35.57 4.47 3.50
C ASP A 364 -35.28 5.54 2.43
N GLY A 365 -35.18 5.14 1.15
CA GLY A 365 -34.97 6.06 0.03
C GLY A 365 -33.51 6.39 -0.27
N PHE A 366 -32.57 5.50 0.10
CA PHE A 366 -31.14 5.64 -0.18
C PHE A 366 -30.57 4.46 -0.98
N GLY A 367 -31.41 3.78 -1.77
CA GLY A 367 -31.00 2.74 -2.71
C GLY A 367 -30.57 3.32 -4.06
N ILE A 368 -30.02 2.47 -4.93
CA ILE A 368 -29.56 2.90 -6.27
C ILE A 368 -30.72 3.48 -7.12
N ALA A 369 -31.94 3.00 -6.93
CA ALA A 369 -33.09 3.46 -7.65
C ALA A 369 -33.56 4.86 -7.21
N ASP A 370 -33.12 5.34 -6.05
CA ASP A 370 -33.52 6.61 -5.47
C ASP A 370 -32.63 7.79 -5.93
N MET A 371 -31.62 7.52 -6.75
CA MET A 371 -30.84 8.58 -7.38
C MET A 371 -31.72 9.45 -8.31
N SER A 372 -31.45 10.74 -8.31
CA SER A 372 -32.18 11.76 -9.06
C SER A 372 -32.25 11.49 -10.57
N SER A 373 -31.29 10.75 -11.12
CA SER A 373 -31.24 10.45 -12.56
C SER A 373 -30.56 9.11 -12.84
N PRO A 374 -31.22 8.22 -13.64
CA PRO A 374 -30.56 6.98 -14.11
C PRO A 374 -29.30 7.23 -14.93
N VAL A 375 -29.22 8.36 -15.64
CA VAL A 375 -28.04 8.75 -16.42
C VAL A 375 -26.87 9.06 -15.47
N LEU A 376 -27.14 9.77 -14.38
CA LEU A 376 -26.15 10.05 -13.34
C LEU A 376 -25.65 8.75 -12.70
N THR A 377 -26.55 7.83 -12.38
CA THR A 377 -26.21 6.52 -11.83
C THR A 377 -25.26 5.75 -12.75
N VAL A 378 -25.60 5.65 -14.03
CA VAL A 378 -24.75 4.97 -15.03
C VAL A 378 -23.41 5.66 -15.19
N ALA A 379 -23.37 7.00 -15.21
CA ALA A 379 -22.13 7.77 -15.32
C ALA A 379 -21.21 7.53 -14.11
N ILE A 380 -21.73 7.52 -12.89
CA ILE A 380 -20.95 7.23 -11.68
C ILE A 380 -20.42 5.79 -11.71
N ILE A 381 -21.25 4.80 -12.02
CA ILE A 381 -20.83 3.41 -12.11
C ILE A 381 -19.73 3.24 -13.16
N ALA A 382 -19.90 3.85 -14.35
CA ALA A 382 -18.89 3.81 -15.41
C ALA A 382 -17.57 4.46 -14.97
N ALA A 383 -17.63 5.62 -14.31
CA ALA A 383 -16.44 6.32 -13.81
C ALA A 383 -15.70 5.49 -12.74
N LEU A 384 -16.44 4.88 -11.81
CA LEU A 384 -15.86 4.02 -10.77
C LEU A 384 -15.28 2.71 -11.32
N ALA A 385 -15.90 2.13 -12.37
CA ALA A 385 -15.43 0.92 -13.02
C ALA A 385 -14.24 1.15 -13.97
N PHE A 386 -14.01 2.38 -14.41
CA PHE A 386 -13.00 2.70 -15.43
C PHE A 386 -11.58 2.28 -15.02
N PHE A 387 -11.09 2.73 -13.87
CA PHE A 387 -9.74 2.38 -13.42
C PHE A 387 -9.56 0.91 -13.04
N PRO A 388 -10.51 0.23 -12.37
CA PRO A 388 -10.47 -1.22 -12.20
C PRO A 388 -10.37 -1.99 -13.53
N ALA A 389 -11.15 -1.62 -14.54
CA ALA A 389 -11.08 -2.24 -15.85
C ALA A 389 -9.75 -1.95 -16.55
N LEU A 390 -9.33 -0.68 -16.61
CA LEU A 390 -8.06 -0.27 -17.22
C LEU A 390 -6.86 -0.96 -16.55
N GLY A 391 -6.87 -1.07 -15.23
CA GLY A 391 -5.79 -1.72 -14.47
C GLY A 391 -5.66 -3.22 -14.75
N ASN A 392 -6.75 -3.89 -15.12
CA ASN A 392 -6.71 -5.28 -15.56
C ASN A 392 -6.36 -5.47 -17.04
N LEU A 393 -6.49 -4.43 -17.85
CA LEU A 393 -6.12 -4.45 -19.28
C LEU A 393 -4.73 -3.85 -19.52
N ARG A 394 -4.41 -2.75 -18.85
CA ARG A 394 -3.18 -1.96 -19.00
C ARG A 394 -2.63 -1.53 -17.64
N PRO A 395 -2.16 -2.48 -16.82
CA PRO A 395 -1.61 -2.17 -15.48
C PRO A 395 -0.45 -1.18 -15.55
N ASP A 396 0.36 -1.22 -16.61
CA ASP A 396 1.48 -0.30 -16.86
C ASP A 396 1.08 1.20 -16.82
N LEU A 397 -0.15 1.52 -17.12
CA LEU A 397 -0.63 2.91 -17.13
C LEU A 397 -1.08 3.40 -15.74
N VAL A 398 -1.59 2.51 -14.90
CA VAL A 398 -2.34 2.87 -13.69
C VAL A 398 -1.98 2.03 -12.45
N SER A 399 -0.86 1.31 -12.46
CA SER A 399 -0.42 0.47 -11.32
C SER A 399 -0.15 1.28 -10.05
N PHE A 400 0.08 2.60 -10.16
CA PHE A 400 0.21 3.50 -9.03
C PHE A 400 -1.12 3.85 -8.34
N LEU A 401 -2.25 3.30 -8.78
CA LEU A 401 -3.58 3.46 -8.20
C LEU A 401 -4.08 2.11 -7.65
N PRO A 402 -3.50 1.54 -6.58
CA PRO A 402 -3.76 0.15 -6.17
C PRO A 402 -5.17 -0.07 -5.61
N SER A 403 -5.77 0.92 -4.93
CA SER A 403 -7.05 0.75 -4.26
C SER A 403 -8.21 0.49 -5.21
N MET A 404 -8.23 1.15 -6.36
CA MET A 404 -9.32 0.98 -7.34
C MET A 404 -9.11 -0.22 -8.26
N ARG A 405 -7.87 -0.62 -8.53
CA ARG A 405 -7.59 -1.77 -9.38
C ARG A 405 -7.39 -3.05 -8.61
N GLN A 406 -6.92 -2.91 -7.38
CA GLN A 406 -6.68 -4.01 -6.46
C GLN A 406 -5.74 -5.09 -7.03
N TYR A 407 -4.52 -5.05 -6.60
CA TYR A 407 -3.55 -6.09 -6.89
C TYR A 407 -3.31 -6.93 -5.62
N ALA A 408 -3.65 -8.20 -5.64
CA ALA A 408 -3.48 -9.08 -4.49
C ALA A 408 -2.36 -10.09 -4.77
N GLY A 409 -1.14 -9.71 -4.40
CA GLY A 409 0.05 -10.51 -4.60
C GLY A 409 0.68 -10.39 -5.99
N ASN A 410 0.09 -9.58 -6.88
CA ASN A 410 0.57 -9.29 -8.24
C ASN A 410 0.83 -7.79 -8.48
N TRP A 411 1.06 -7.02 -7.42
CA TRP A 411 1.47 -5.62 -7.49
C TRP A 411 2.90 -5.47 -8.01
N ALA A 412 3.28 -4.27 -8.42
CA ALA A 412 4.65 -3.99 -8.80
C ALA A 412 5.60 -4.17 -7.60
N SER A 413 6.74 -4.78 -7.83
CA SER A 413 7.70 -5.14 -6.78
C SER A 413 9.12 -5.08 -7.33
N ALA A 414 10.09 -4.88 -6.45
CA ALA A 414 11.50 -4.99 -6.82
C ALA A 414 12.36 -5.49 -5.67
N LEU A 415 13.50 -6.06 -6.04
CA LEU A 415 14.62 -6.27 -5.14
C LEU A 415 15.78 -5.38 -5.61
N TRP A 416 16.32 -4.62 -4.67
CA TRP A 416 17.49 -3.77 -4.87
C TRP A 416 18.73 -4.49 -4.37
N THR A 417 19.80 -4.50 -5.16
CA THR A 417 21.06 -5.13 -4.76
C THR A 417 22.21 -4.15 -4.90
N PHE A 418 23.03 -4.08 -3.86
CA PHE A 418 24.17 -3.18 -3.81
C PHE A 418 25.46 -3.99 -3.58
N THR A 419 26.54 -3.61 -4.23
CA THR A 419 27.88 -4.07 -3.81
C THR A 419 28.18 -3.57 -2.40
N PRO A 420 29.11 -4.20 -1.66
CA PRO A 420 29.46 -3.77 -0.31
C PRO A 420 29.76 -2.26 -0.23
N GLY A 421 29.09 -1.56 0.70
CA GLY A 421 29.23 -0.11 0.92
C GLY A 421 28.48 0.79 -0.08
N ALA A 422 27.95 0.28 -1.18
CA ALA A 422 27.27 1.12 -2.18
C ALA A 422 25.91 1.66 -1.71
N GLU A 423 25.19 0.93 -0.85
CA GLU A 423 23.91 1.41 -0.29
C GLU A 423 24.04 2.73 0.46
N GLU A 424 25.16 2.95 1.15
CA GLU A 424 25.42 4.15 1.93
C GLU A 424 25.43 5.43 1.08
N LYS A 425 25.72 5.32 -0.22
CA LYS A 425 25.66 6.43 -1.17
C LYS A 425 24.26 7.05 -1.23
N LEU A 426 23.19 6.27 -0.98
CA LEU A 426 21.81 6.78 -0.92
C LEU A 426 21.60 7.80 0.19
N ASN A 427 22.38 7.75 1.27
CA ASN A 427 22.29 8.70 2.38
C ASN A 427 22.67 10.13 1.96
N THR A 428 23.40 10.30 0.88
CA THR A 428 23.78 11.61 0.34
C THR A 428 22.59 12.39 -0.23
N ILE A 429 21.59 11.67 -0.72
CA ILE A 429 20.40 12.26 -1.36
C ILE A 429 19.12 12.11 -0.53
N SER A 430 19.15 11.33 0.55
CA SER A 430 18.02 11.20 1.45
C SER A 430 17.77 12.50 2.21
N PRO A 431 16.56 13.09 2.16
CA PRO A 431 16.24 14.27 2.94
C PRO A 431 16.44 14.01 4.43
N ARG A 432 17.19 14.89 5.10
CA ARG A 432 17.38 14.75 6.56
C ARG A 432 16.06 15.05 7.30
N PRO A 433 15.78 14.29 8.33
CA PRO A 433 16.59 13.37 9.09
C PRO A 433 16.57 11.92 8.59
N SER A 434 16.09 11.60 7.41
CA SER A 434 15.99 10.23 6.90
C SER A 434 17.35 9.66 6.46
N ARG A 435 17.53 8.38 6.71
CA ARG A 435 18.66 7.58 6.25
C ARG A 435 18.12 6.22 5.80
N ASN A 436 18.97 5.30 5.33
CA ASN A 436 18.54 3.93 5.10
C ASN A 436 18.03 3.29 6.41
N GLN A 437 17.26 2.23 6.31
CA GLN A 437 16.56 1.66 7.47
C GLN A 437 17.50 1.02 8.49
N VAL A 438 18.64 0.50 8.06
CA VAL A 438 19.67 -0.05 8.97
C VAL A 438 20.23 1.08 9.85
N ASP A 439 20.59 2.20 9.26
CA ASP A 439 21.05 3.38 10.01
C ASP A 439 19.97 3.92 10.96
N GLN A 440 18.71 3.86 10.56
CA GLN A 440 17.60 4.27 11.42
C GLN A 440 17.47 3.37 12.66
N LEU A 441 17.60 2.06 12.49
CA LEU A 441 17.60 1.09 13.59
C LEU A 441 18.81 1.28 14.50
N GLN A 442 20.00 1.50 13.94
CA GLN A 442 21.20 1.80 14.72
C GLN A 442 21.04 3.08 15.55
N ALA A 443 20.41 4.10 14.99
CA ALA A 443 20.10 5.33 15.72
C ALA A 443 19.09 5.12 16.87
N LEU A 444 18.35 4.00 16.88
CA LEU A 444 17.51 3.54 18.00
C LEU A 444 18.29 2.69 19.02
N GLY A 445 19.60 2.49 18.83
CA GLY A 445 20.45 1.73 19.72
C GLY A 445 20.59 0.24 19.41
N TYR A 446 20.20 -0.19 18.19
CA TYR A 446 20.40 -1.58 17.76
C TYR A 446 21.82 -1.77 17.22
N PRO A 447 22.52 -2.88 17.56
CA PRO A 447 23.77 -3.27 16.91
C PRO A 447 23.59 -3.40 15.39
N ALA A 448 24.63 -3.12 14.61
CA ALA A 448 24.57 -3.14 13.15
C ALA A 448 24.07 -4.49 12.59
N ALA A 449 24.61 -5.60 13.10
CA ALA A 449 24.18 -6.93 12.66
C ALA A 449 22.70 -7.22 12.99
N VAL A 450 22.21 -6.81 14.17
CA VAL A 450 20.79 -6.96 14.54
C VAL A 450 19.91 -6.11 13.64
N ALA A 451 20.34 -4.88 13.33
CA ALA A 451 19.62 -4.00 12.40
C ALA A 451 19.56 -4.62 10.99
N GLU A 452 20.65 -5.17 10.49
CA GLU A 452 20.71 -5.84 9.19
C GLU A 452 19.81 -7.08 9.17
N ILE A 453 19.87 -7.96 10.17
CA ILE A 453 19.01 -9.15 10.27
C ILE A 453 17.52 -8.74 10.31
N THR A 454 17.20 -7.65 11.01
CA THR A 454 15.84 -7.10 11.03
C THR A 454 15.38 -6.71 9.63
N MET A 455 16.23 -6.06 8.84
CA MET A 455 15.91 -5.72 7.44
C MET A 455 15.78 -6.96 6.56
N GLN A 456 16.58 -7.98 6.78
CA GLN A 456 16.50 -9.22 6.00
C GLN A 456 15.21 -10.02 6.26
N GLN A 457 14.48 -9.76 7.35
CA GLN A 457 13.14 -10.31 7.51
C GLN A 457 12.19 -9.79 6.42
N THR A 458 12.35 -8.57 5.92
CA THR A 458 11.54 -8.05 4.80
C THR A 458 11.84 -8.80 3.50
N ILE A 459 13.08 -9.25 3.31
CA ILE A 459 13.50 -10.10 2.20
C ILE A 459 12.84 -11.49 2.29
N ALA A 460 12.85 -12.09 3.48
CA ALA A 460 12.17 -13.34 3.72
C ALA A 460 10.66 -13.23 3.47
N TRP A 461 10.03 -12.15 3.93
CA TRP A 461 8.64 -11.86 3.63
C TRP A 461 8.38 -11.77 2.12
N ARG A 462 9.21 -11.02 1.38
CA ARG A 462 9.09 -10.93 -0.09
C ARG A 462 9.25 -12.30 -0.75
N SER A 463 10.15 -13.16 -0.28
CA SER A 463 10.33 -14.51 -0.82
C SER A 463 9.12 -15.44 -0.60
N MET A 464 8.35 -15.21 0.46
CA MET A 464 7.13 -15.97 0.73
C MET A 464 6.02 -15.66 -0.28
N HIS A 465 6.06 -14.49 -0.93
CA HIS A 465 5.19 -14.15 -2.06
C HIS A 465 5.74 -14.77 -3.36
N SER A 466 4.83 -15.17 -4.24
CA SER A 466 5.23 -15.81 -5.52
C SER A 466 6.10 -14.91 -6.40
N GLN A 467 5.82 -13.61 -6.47
CA GLN A 467 6.66 -12.67 -7.23
C GLN A 467 8.08 -12.59 -6.67
N GLY A 468 8.25 -12.65 -5.35
CA GLY A 468 9.58 -12.63 -4.73
C GLY A 468 10.45 -13.79 -5.20
N ARG A 469 9.86 -14.98 -5.36
CA ARG A 469 10.59 -16.17 -5.86
C ARG A 469 11.11 -15.96 -7.29
N GLY A 470 10.32 -15.31 -8.14
CA GLY A 470 10.77 -14.92 -9.47
C GLY A 470 11.87 -13.86 -9.45
N LEU A 471 11.71 -12.82 -8.64
CA LEU A 471 12.74 -11.77 -8.47
C LEU A 471 14.07 -12.35 -7.99
N PHE A 472 14.04 -13.21 -6.97
CA PHE A 472 15.24 -13.91 -6.48
C PHE A 472 15.85 -14.82 -7.54
N SER A 473 15.02 -15.48 -8.36
CA SER A 473 15.51 -16.34 -9.43
C SER A 473 16.26 -15.57 -10.50
N VAL A 474 15.78 -14.37 -10.86
CA VAL A 474 16.49 -13.50 -11.80
C VAL A 474 17.85 -13.06 -11.23
N LEU A 475 17.86 -12.60 -9.98
CA LEU A 475 19.11 -12.17 -9.32
C LEU A 475 20.11 -13.32 -9.20
N ALA A 476 19.67 -14.49 -8.75
CA ALA A 476 20.54 -15.67 -8.61
C ALA A 476 21.09 -16.17 -9.95
N ALA A 477 20.34 -16.01 -11.04
CA ALA A 477 20.77 -16.41 -12.36
C ALA A 477 21.67 -15.38 -13.07
N ARG A 478 21.83 -14.16 -12.51
CA ARG A 478 22.53 -13.05 -13.17
C ARG A 478 23.65 -12.40 -12.34
N LEU A 479 23.71 -12.64 -11.06
CA LEU A 479 24.68 -12.04 -10.16
C LEU A 479 25.46 -13.15 -9.45
N ASP A 480 26.68 -13.42 -9.90
CA ASP A 480 27.55 -14.44 -9.32
C ASP A 480 28.00 -14.09 -7.89
N ASP A 481 27.99 -12.81 -7.56
CA ASP A 481 28.37 -12.25 -6.25
C ASP A 481 27.18 -11.98 -5.31
N LEU A 482 25.99 -12.53 -5.61
CA LEU A 482 24.74 -12.23 -4.89
C LEU A 482 24.85 -12.43 -3.37
N ASP A 483 25.57 -13.43 -2.90
CA ASP A 483 25.78 -13.70 -1.48
C ASP A 483 26.57 -12.61 -0.73
N ARG A 484 27.39 -11.85 -1.47
CA ARG A 484 28.19 -10.73 -0.94
C ARG A 484 27.46 -9.39 -1.02
N ARG A 485 26.35 -9.32 -1.76
CA ARG A 485 25.60 -8.10 -1.96
C ARG A 485 24.68 -7.80 -0.79
N THR A 486 24.46 -6.53 -0.54
CA THR A 486 23.35 -6.06 0.27
C THR A 486 22.07 -6.13 -0.57
N VAL A 487 21.11 -6.94 -0.14
CA VAL A 487 19.81 -7.07 -0.82
C VAL A 487 18.74 -6.38 0.00
N ARG A 488 17.88 -5.59 -0.65
CA ARG A 488 16.77 -4.85 -0.04
C ARG A 488 15.46 -5.12 -0.77
N GLU A 489 14.42 -5.20 -0.01
CA GLU A 489 13.07 -5.11 -0.53
C GLU A 489 12.77 -3.64 -0.85
N ALA A 490 12.39 -3.37 -2.11
CA ALA A 490 12.36 -2.00 -2.63
C ALA A 490 11.26 -1.13 -2.01
N GLU A 491 10.14 -1.71 -1.63
CA GLU A 491 9.04 -0.99 -0.97
C GLU A 491 9.51 -0.32 0.32
N PHE A 492 10.34 -1.00 1.10
CA PHE A 492 10.92 -0.43 2.31
C PHE A 492 12.10 0.50 2.00
N ALA A 493 12.98 0.09 1.10
CA ALA A 493 14.19 0.87 0.79
C ALA A 493 13.88 2.24 0.18
N CYS A 494 12.88 2.34 -0.72
CA CYS A 494 12.51 3.60 -1.37
C CYS A 494 11.95 4.66 -0.41
N ASN A 495 11.47 4.27 0.77
CA ASN A 495 10.92 5.21 1.75
C ASN A 495 11.89 6.33 2.11
N SER A 496 13.18 6.01 2.27
CA SER A 496 14.22 6.99 2.59
C SER A 496 14.49 8.00 1.47
N LEU A 497 13.98 7.76 0.27
CA LEU A 497 14.18 8.59 -0.92
C LEU A 497 12.93 9.40 -1.31
N ILE A 498 11.75 8.81 -1.15
CA ILE A 498 10.48 9.42 -1.59
C ILE A 498 9.47 9.67 -0.47
N GLY A 499 9.76 9.21 0.75
CA GLY A 499 8.91 9.46 1.93
C GLY A 499 7.64 8.61 2.01
N PHE A 500 7.55 7.53 1.23
CA PHE A 500 6.41 6.64 1.18
C PHE A 500 6.84 5.19 0.93
N ASN A 501 6.27 4.24 1.66
CA ASN A 501 6.65 2.83 1.59
C ASN A 501 5.50 1.86 1.32
N PHE A 502 4.27 2.30 1.45
CA PHE A 502 3.12 1.51 1.04
C PHE A 502 2.68 1.99 -0.33
N GLY A 503 3.23 1.49 -1.34
CA GLY A 503 2.87 1.99 -2.63
C GLY A 503 3.53 1.21 -3.70
N GLU A 504 3.33 0.03 -3.72
CA GLU A 504 3.67 -0.81 -4.84
C GLU A 504 3.49 -0.03 -6.15
N GLY A 505 3.62 -0.64 -7.21
CA GLY A 505 3.38 -0.04 -8.49
C GLY A 505 4.59 0.71 -9.00
N HIS A 506 4.37 1.86 -9.55
CA HIS A 506 5.39 2.61 -10.29
C HIS A 506 6.43 3.34 -9.41
N LEU A 507 6.31 3.27 -8.07
CA LEU A 507 7.13 4.10 -7.20
C LEU A 507 8.60 3.73 -7.19
N HIS A 508 8.94 2.45 -7.36
CA HIS A 508 10.32 1.97 -7.31
C HIS A 508 10.79 1.31 -8.61
N GLY A 509 10.17 1.70 -9.72
CA GLY A 509 10.58 1.31 -11.07
C GLY A 509 11.70 2.18 -11.66
N LEU A 510 11.88 2.09 -12.97
CA LEU A 510 12.97 2.74 -13.71
C LEU A 510 13.07 4.25 -13.45
N ASP A 511 11.94 4.96 -13.37
CA ASP A 511 11.94 6.42 -13.17
C ASP A 511 12.62 6.83 -11.84
N LEU A 512 12.44 6.03 -10.77
CA LEU A 512 13.14 6.28 -9.50
C LEU A 512 14.63 5.95 -9.61
N ILE A 513 14.96 4.84 -10.25
CA ILE A 513 16.36 4.41 -10.41
C ILE A 513 17.15 5.43 -11.23
N GLU A 514 16.60 5.94 -12.33
CA GLU A 514 17.19 7.02 -13.13
C GLU A 514 17.37 8.31 -12.31
N ALA A 515 16.37 8.68 -11.51
CA ALA A 515 16.44 9.87 -10.65
C ALA A 515 17.51 9.73 -9.55
N VAL A 516 17.68 8.54 -9.01
CA VAL A 516 18.74 8.21 -8.04
C VAL A 516 20.10 8.23 -8.71
N GLN A 517 20.26 7.56 -9.85
CA GLN A 517 21.52 7.52 -10.60
C GLN A 517 22.03 8.91 -10.96
N LYS A 518 21.16 9.77 -11.44
CA LYS A 518 21.50 11.16 -11.79
C LYS A 518 22.09 11.95 -10.61
N ARG A 519 21.72 11.59 -9.38
CA ARG A 519 22.14 12.30 -8.16
C ARG A 519 23.34 11.65 -7.45
N VAL A 520 23.42 10.33 -7.52
CA VAL A 520 24.43 9.54 -6.79
C VAL A 520 25.62 9.18 -7.69
N GLY A 521 25.36 8.79 -8.94
CA GLY A 521 26.41 8.38 -9.88
C GLY A 521 27.05 7.03 -9.51
N PHE A 522 26.23 5.98 -9.37
CA PHE A 522 26.75 4.62 -9.18
C PHE A 522 27.57 4.17 -10.38
N ALA A 523 28.64 3.42 -10.14
CA ALA A 523 29.36 2.72 -11.20
C ALA A 523 28.56 1.51 -11.71
N PRO A 524 28.83 1.04 -12.94
CA PRO A 524 28.22 -0.19 -13.47
C PRO A 524 28.37 -1.36 -12.49
N GLY A 525 27.29 -2.08 -12.25
CA GLY A 525 27.23 -3.21 -11.32
C GLY A 525 27.07 -2.84 -9.85
N GLU A 526 27.30 -1.59 -9.41
CA GLU A 526 27.19 -1.22 -7.99
C GLU A 526 25.77 -1.30 -7.45
N PHE A 527 24.79 -0.85 -8.23
CA PHE A 527 23.37 -0.88 -7.87
C PHE A 527 22.57 -1.51 -8.98
N VAL A 528 22.10 -2.74 -8.75
CA VAL A 528 21.32 -3.53 -9.69
C VAL A 528 19.96 -3.84 -9.11
N VAL A 529 18.92 -3.65 -9.90
CA VAL A 529 17.52 -3.80 -9.51
C VAL A 529 16.82 -4.82 -10.40
N CYS A 530 16.20 -5.81 -9.81
CA CYS A 530 15.21 -6.64 -10.48
C CYS A 530 13.82 -6.09 -10.15
N TRP A 531 13.09 -5.64 -11.17
CA TRP A 531 11.79 -4.99 -11.03
C TRP A 531 10.72 -5.70 -11.86
N VAL A 532 9.51 -5.79 -11.33
CA VAL A 532 8.32 -6.27 -12.01
C VAL A 532 7.21 -5.23 -11.93
N GLU A 533 6.48 -5.05 -13.03
CA GLU A 533 5.25 -4.28 -13.06
C GLU A 533 4.10 -5.14 -12.53
N SER A 534 3.06 -4.49 -11.98
CA SER A 534 1.78 -5.14 -11.69
C SER A 534 1.26 -5.84 -12.93
N GLN A 535 0.58 -6.94 -12.76
CA GLN A 535 0.00 -7.69 -13.88
C GLN A 535 -1.51 -7.84 -13.76
N ALA A 536 -2.16 -8.05 -14.89
CA ALA A 536 -3.56 -8.42 -14.94
C ALA A 536 -3.82 -9.76 -14.24
N ILE A 537 -4.99 -9.91 -13.60
CA ILE A 537 -5.35 -11.13 -12.85
C ILE A 537 -5.35 -12.40 -13.69
N HIS A 538 -5.60 -12.27 -15.00
CA HIS A 538 -5.65 -13.40 -15.94
C HIS A 538 -4.27 -13.75 -16.55
N SER A 539 -3.22 -12.99 -16.27
CA SER A 539 -1.89 -13.25 -16.81
C SER A 539 -1.33 -14.57 -16.29
N LYS A 540 -0.71 -15.33 -17.21
CA LYS A 540 -0.02 -16.59 -16.90
C LYS A 540 1.47 -16.41 -16.75
N VAL A 541 2.00 -15.26 -17.14
CA VAL A 541 3.43 -14.91 -17.08
C VAL A 541 3.61 -13.60 -16.34
N GLN A 542 4.73 -13.45 -15.64
CA GLN A 542 5.17 -12.22 -15.01
C GLN A 542 6.41 -11.71 -15.74
N HIS A 543 6.30 -10.54 -16.33
CA HIS A 543 7.42 -9.86 -16.96
C HIS A 543 8.32 -9.19 -15.94
N TYR A 544 9.64 -9.21 -16.18
CA TYR A 544 10.62 -8.53 -15.34
C TYR A 544 11.55 -7.65 -16.18
N GLN A 545 12.17 -6.71 -15.51
CA GLN A 545 13.30 -5.92 -15.98
C GLN A 545 14.44 -6.04 -14.98
N LEU A 546 15.64 -6.31 -15.48
CA LEU A 546 16.88 -6.17 -14.72
C LEU A 546 17.50 -4.83 -15.12
N ILE A 547 17.73 -3.98 -14.12
CA ILE A 547 18.14 -2.60 -14.31
C ILE A 547 19.45 -2.41 -13.56
N ASP A 548 20.51 -2.04 -14.28
CA ASP A 548 21.70 -1.48 -13.69
C ASP A 548 21.54 0.03 -13.60
N ALA A 549 21.76 0.62 -12.45
CA ALA A 549 21.54 2.05 -12.25
C ALA A 549 22.37 2.90 -13.24
N ALA A 550 23.61 2.51 -13.52
CA ALA A 550 24.50 3.22 -14.42
C ALA A 550 24.21 2.97 -15.90
N LEU A 551 23.75 1.76 -16.26
CA LEU A 551 23.60 1.33 -17.65
C LEU A 551 22.13 1.36 -18.13
N GLY A 552 21.18 1.52 -17.20
CA GLY A 552 19.75 1.40 -17.50
C GLY A 552 19.27 -0.05 -17.50
N VAL A 553 18.24 -0.35 -18.30
CA VAL A 553 17.72 -1.71 -18.44
C VAL A 553 18.74 -2.57 -19.19
N ILE A 554 19.22 -3.65 -18.55
CA ILE A 554 20.22 -4.56 -19.12
C ILE A 554 19.62 -5.89 -19.59
N GLU A 555 18.47 -6.31 -19.04
CA GLU A 555 17.76 -7.51 -19.48
C GLU A 555 16.24 -7.34 -19.29
N ARG A 556 15.46 -7.94 -20.18
CA ARG A 556 14.01 -8.14 -20.05
C ARG A 556 13.68 -9.59 -20.27
N GLY A 557 12.70 -10.07 -19.54
CA GLY A 557 12.25 -11.45 -19.66
C GLY A 557 10.94 -11.67 -18.92
N HIS A 558 10.60 -12.94 -18.75
CA HIS A 558 9.46 -13.36 -17.95
C HIS A 558 9.68 -14.75 -17.36
N TRP A 559 8.89 -15.07 -16.36
CA TRP A 559 8.69 -16.42 -15.85
C TRP A 559 7.21 -16.76 -15.84
N THR A 560 6.87 -18.05 -15.71
CA THR A 560 5.47 -18.44 -15.55
C THR A 560 5.01 -18.23 -14.11
N VAL A 561 3.79 -17.73 -13.94
CA VAL A 561 3.20 -17.56 -12.60
C VAL A 561 3.09 -18.90 -11.89
N ALA A 562 2.85 -20.00 -12.64
CA ALA A 562 2.75 -21.33 -12.10
C ALA A 562 4.05 -21.80 -11.43
N ASP A 563 5.21 -21.58 -12.06
CA ASP A 563 6.50 -21.95 -11.51
C ASP A 563 6.77 -21.17 -10.21
N ALA A 564 6.54 -19.85 -10.22
CA ALA A 564 6.72 -19.01 -9.06
C ALA A 564 5.79 -19.37 -7.88
N VAL A 565 4.54 -19.72 -8.14
CA VAL A 565 3.58 -20.14 -7.11
C VAL A 565 3.96 -21.50 -6.51
N ASN A 566 4.51 -22.39 -7.32
CA ASN A 566 4.82 -23.77 -6.91
C ASN A 566 6.21 -23.94 -6.31
N GLU A 567 7.09 -22.94 -6.34
CA GLU A 567 8.44 -23.03 -5.76
C GLU A 567 8.44 -22.68 -4.26
N GLN A 568 9.46 -23.10 -3.55
CA GLN A 568 9.72 -22.71 -2.16
C GLN A 568 10.37 -21.32 -2.08
N PRO A 569 10.15 -20.57 -0.98
CA PRO A 569 10.73 -19.23 -0.80
C PRO A 569 12.26 -19.15 -0.93
N TRP A 570 12.98 -20.21 -0.59
CA TRP A 570 14.45 -20.26 -0.62
C TRP A 570 15.04 -21.00 -1.81
N LEU A 571 14.23 -21.24 -2.84
CA LEU A 571 14.64 -21.85 -4.11
C LEU A 571 15.55 -23.10 -3.95
N PRO A 572 15.09 -24.15 -3.27
CA PRO A 572 15.95 -25.31 -2.97
C PRO A 572 16.43 -26.05 -4.23
N ASN A 573 15.75 -25.87 -5.35
CA ASN A 573 16.08 -26.48 -6.65
C ASN A 573 16.79 -25.49 -7.60
N GLY A 574 17.25 -24.36 -7.06
CA GLY A 574 17.78 -23.26 -7.85
C GLY A 574 16.72 -22.33 -8.44
N PRO A 575 17.12 -21.41 -9.30
CA PRO A 575 16.21 -20.46 -9.93
C PRO A 575 15.09 -21.15 -10.71
N ILE A 576 13.86 -20.59 -10.65
CA ILE A 576 12.78 -21.04 -11.54
C ILE A 576 13.12 -20.75 -13.01
N PRO A 577 12.52 -21.45 -13.98
CA PRO A 577 12.78 -21.22 -15.41
C PRO A 577 12.48 -19.77 -15.82
N LEU A 578 13.45 -19.15 -16.49
CA LEU A 578 13.38 -17.78 -16.98
C LEU A 578 13.44 -17.78 -18.51
N THR A 579 12.58 -17.01 -19.16
CA THR A 579 12.64 -16.74 -20.60
C THR A 579 13.12 -15.33 -20.80
N VAL A 580 14.35 -15.18 -21.34
CA VAL A 580 14.90 -13.87 -21.70
C VAL A 580 14.34 -13.44 -23.04
N THR A 581 13.76 -12.25 -23.12
CA THR A 581 13.20 -11.69 -24.35
C THR A 581 14.10 -10.64 -24.99
N TRP A 582 14.97 -10.03 -24.19
CA TRP A 582 15.90 -9.00 -24.66
C TRP A 582 17.07 -8.82 -23.69
N ARG A 583 18.25 -8.55 -24.25
CA ARG A 583 19.45 -8.11 -23.50
C ARG A 583 20.06 -6.88 -24.15
N ALA A 584 20.60 -6.00 -23.32
CA ALA A 584 21.41 -4.89 -23.81
C ALA A 584 22.66 -5.44 -24.53
N PRO A 585 23.09 -4.83 -25.63
CA PRO A 585 24.36 -5.16 -26.27
C PRO A 585 25.51 -5.00 -25.24
N GLN A 586 26.32 -6.01 -25.08
CA GLN A 586 27.54 -5.88 -24.24
C GLN A 586 28.51 -4.90 -24.92
N PRO A 587 29.18 -4.02 -24.16
CA PRO A 587 30.30 -3.27 -24.69
C PRO A 587 31.32 -4.24 -25.29
N ALA A 588 31.77 -3.98 -26.53
CA ALA A 588 32.77 -4.81 -27.16
C ALA A 588 34.04 -4.85 -26.31
N GLY A 589 34.30 -5.96 -25.62
CA GLY A 589 35.51 -6.14 -24.79
C GLY A 589 35.41 -7.11 -23.64
N GLU A 590 34.22 -7.45 -23.13
CA GLU A 590 34.07 -8.44 -22.05
C GLU A 590 33.52 -9.77 -22.59
N THR A 591 34.37 -10.80 -22.63
CA THR A 591 33.96 -12.18 -22.87
C THR A 591 33.08 -12.66 -21.70
N ALA A 592 31.86 -13.12 -22.02
CA ALA A 592 30.97 -13.73 -21.05
C ALA A 592 31.67 -14.91 -20.33
N PRO A 593 31.68 -14.98 -19.00
CA PRO A 593 32.13 -16.18 -18.33
C PRO A 593 31.15 -17.32 -18.63
N GLY A 594 31.65 -18.40 -19.27
CA GLY A 594 30.97 -19.69 -19.28
C GLY A 594 30.25 -20.12 -20.54
N GLN A 595 30.69 -19.76 -21.76
CA GLN A 595 30.38 -20.59 -22.93
C GLN A 595 31.53 -21.57 -23.20
N PRO A 596 31.32 -22.90 -23.23
CA PRO A 596 32.33 -23.83 -23.69
C PRO A 596 32.58 -23.57 -25.18
N VAL A 597 33.84 -23.31 -25.52
CA VAL A 597 34.31 -23.26 -26.91
C VAL A 597 34.09 -24.66 -27.49
N ALA A 598 33.20 -24.76 -28.44
CA ALA A 598 33.06 -26.01 -29.23
C ALA A 598 34.35 -26.24 -30.05
N PRO A 599 34.81 -27.50 -30.16
CA PRO A 599 36.05 -27.86 -30.85
C PRO A 599 35.99 -27.62 -32.35
#